data_4ece41d806eb23f081e9ebbb82cc1190
#
_entry.id   4ece41d806eb23f081e9ebbb82cc1190
#
_cell.length_a   1.000
_cell.length_b   1.000
_cell.length_c   1.000
_cell.angle_alpha   90.00
_cell.angle_beta   90.00
_cell.angle_gamma   90.00
#
_symmetry.space_group_name_H-M   'P 1'
#
loop_
_entity.id
_entity.type
_entity.pdbx_description
1 polymer ?
#
loop_
_entity_poly.entity_id
_entity_poly.type
_entity_poly.pdbx_seq_one_letter_code
_entity_poly.pdbx_strand_id
1 'polypeptide(L)'
;MKAPALLLTAFIALAAALPGQARPKNVTDPDIPRSLPTDGGAVSVQWTDPAQFSEIKFSGNRWESEQGTWVVDLARYLRDEAGQRLARGQTMDVTITDIDRAGRYEPVVRAAMQDIRIVKDIYPPRMTLRFVVKGADGQVLAEGERKLVDHGFLTGTNVNSNDSLRYEKRLSDDWLRREFKDNAALTATP
;
A
#
# COMPACT_ATOMS: atom_id res chain seq x y z
N MET A 1 33.37 73.81 -15.39
CA MET A 1 33.31 72.88 -14.25
C MET A 1 32.37 71.74 -14.65
N LYS A 2 32.96 70.56 -14.96
CA LYS A 2 32.18 69.35 -15.41
C LYS A 2 32.05 68.41 -14.24
N ALA A 3 30.81 68.06 -13.86
CA ALA A 3 30.52 67.07 -12.83
C ALA A 3 30.59 65.66 -13.43
N PRO A 4 31.13 64.64 -12.72
CA PRO A 4 31.10 63.25 -13.19
C PRO A 4 29.82 62.60 -12.81
N ALA A 5 29.18 61.88 -13.76
CA ALA A 5 28.02 61.02 -13.56
C ALA A 5 28.49 59.72 -12.92
N LEU A 6 27.94 59.37 -11.76
CA LEU A 6 28.11 58.08 -11.09
C LEU A 6 27.14 57.08 -11.70
N LEU A 7 27.65 56.08 -12.39
CA LEU A 7 26.88 54.89 -12.84
C LEU A 7 26.76 53.90 -11.68
N LEU A 8 25.55 53.75 -11.19
CA LEU A 8 25.18 52.73 -10.17
C LEU A 8 24.84 51.44 -10.87
N THR A 9 25.74 50.49 -10.88
CA THR A 9 25.49 49.12 -11.38
C THR A 9 24.75 48.30 -10.32
N ALA A 10 23.48 48.03 -10.54
CA ALA A 10 22.68 47.12 -9.69
C ALA A 10 23.02 45.66 -10.03
N PHE A 11 23.66 44.96 -9.10
CA PHE A 11 23.87 43.52 -9.16
C PHE A 11 22.54 42.82 -8.76
N ILE A 12 21.83 42.22 -9.73
CA ILE A 12 20.70 41.33 -9.47
C ILE A 12 21.30 39.96 -9.16
N ALA A 13 21.32 39.57 -7.89
CA ALA A 13 21.67 38.23 -7.48
C ALA A 13 20.49 37.31 -7.84
N LEU A 14 20.63 36.51 -8.91
CA LEU A 14 19.73 35.43 -9.27
C LEU A 14 19.95 34.26 -8.29
N ALA A 15 19.09 34.15 -7.28
CA ALA A 15 19.06 32.98 -6.39
C ALA A 15 18.58 31.80 -7.18
N ALA A 16 19.50 30.94 -7.65
CA ALA A 16 19.15 29.63 -8.20
C ALA A 16 18.55 28.76 -7.08
N ALA A 17 17.25 28.51 -7.13
CA ALA A 17 16.60 27.53 -6.29
C ALA A 17 17.18 26.15 -6.67
N LEU A 18 17.98 25.58 -5.79
CA LEU A 18 18.44 24.19 -5.92
C LEU A 18 17.20 23.29 -5.97
N PRO A 19 17.10 22.36 -6.93
CA PRO A 19 16.02 21.36 -6.92
C PRO A 19 16.11 20.62 -5.61
N GLY A 20 15.07 20.73 -4.77
CA GLY A 20 14.96 19.98 -3.53
C GLY A 20 15.09 18.50 -3.88
N GLN A 21 16.09 17.83 -3.33
CA GLN A 21 16.19 16.37 -3.46
C GLN A 21 14.94 15.78 -2.85
N ALA A 22 14.14 15.11 -3.68
CA ALA A 22 12.96 14.38 -3.21
C ALA A 22 13.44 13.36 -2.16
N ARG A 23 12.95 13.49 -0.92
CA ARG A 23 13.23 12.50 0.12
C ARG A 23 12.76 11.12 -0.36
N PRO A 24 13.50 10.05 -0.08
CA PRO A 24 13.01 8.71 -0.33
C PRO A 24 11.62 8.56 0.31
N LYS A 25 10.67 8.02 -0.44
CA LYS A 25 9.33 7.78 0.10
C LYS A 25 9.42 6.69 1.17
N ASN A 26 8.79 6.94 2.31
CA ASN A 26 8.74 6.05 3.44
C ASN A 26 7.27 5.85 3.83
N VAL A 27 6.83 4.60 3.94
CA VAL A 27 5.42 4.29 4.23
C VAL A 27 4.95 4.77 5.61
N THR A 28 5.89 5.03 6.52
CA THR A 28 5.60 5.55 7.87
C THR A 28 5.62 7.07 7.95
N ASP A 29 5.90 7.76 6.84
CA ASP A 29 5.92 9.22 6.79
C ASP A 29 4.54 9.78 7.22
N PRO A 30 4.48 10.64 8.26
CA PRO A 30 3.24 11.19 8.77
C PRO A 30 2.51 12.09 7.74
N ASP A 31 3.24 12.65 6.78
CA ASP A 31 2.68 13.52 5.75
C ASP A 31 1.97 12.73 4.64
N ILE A 32 2.13 11.39 4.59
CA ILE A 32 1.42 10.53 3.64
C ILE A 32 0.00 10.27 4.15
N PRO A 33 -1.05 10.60 3.38
CA PRO A 33 -2.43 10.27 3.74
C PRO A 33 -2.60 8.76 4.00
N ARG A 34 -3.39 8.42 5.00
CA ARG A 34 -3.71 7.01 5.36
C ARG A 34 -4.91 6.46 4.56
N SER A 35 -5.17 7.04 3.40
CA SER A 35 -6.23 6.61 2.47
C SER A 35 -5.82 6.93 1.05
N LEU A 36 -6.40 6.22 0.10
CA LEU A 36 -6.32 6.63 -1.30
C LEU A 36 -7.19 7.88 -1.54
N PRO A 37 -6.79 8.75 -2.48
CA PRO A 37 -7.63 9.85 -2.92
C PRO A 37 -8.98 9.32 -3.39
N THR A 38 -10.06 10.03 -3.03
CA THR A 38 -11.40 9.73 -3.50
C THR A 38 -11.50 10.16 -4.97
N ASP A 39 -11.69 9.20 -5.85
CA ASP A 39 -11.83 9.41 -7.30
C ASP A 39 -13.28 9.28 -7.79
N GLY A 40 -14.24 9.19 -6.86
CA GLY A 40 -15.64 8.94 -7.16
C GLY A 40 -15.94 7.49 -7.53
N GLY A 41 -14.96 6.59 -7.41
CA GLY A 41 -15.12 5.14 -7.63
C GLY A 41 -15.95 4.46 -6.55
N ALA A 42 -16.35 3.24 -6.84
CA ALA A 42 -17.19 2.43 -5.95
C ALA A 42 -16.43 1.87 -4.72
N VAL A 43 -15.10 1.93 -4.70
CA VAL A 43 -14.27 1.36 -3.64
C VAL A 43 -13.41 2.42 -2.97
N SER A 44 -13.49 2.48 -1.64
CA SER A 44 -12.67 3.32 -0.77
C SER A 44 -11.70 2.42 0.00
N VAL A 45 -10.41 2.74 -0.01
CA VAL A 45 -9.39 2.00 0.74
C VAL A 45 -8.59 2.95 1.61
N GLN A 46 -8.53 2.63 2.88
CA GLN A 46 -7.74 3.32 3.89
C GLN A 46 -6.95 2.32 4.74
N TRP A 47 -6.02 2.81 5.52
CA TRP A 47 -5.20 1.97 6.41
C TRP A 47 -4.87 2.69 7.71
N THR A 48 -4.57 1.90 8.74
CA THR A 48 -4.08 2.40 10.02
C THR A 48 -2.60 2.82 9.91
N ASP A 49 -1.98 3.24 11.00
CA ASP A 49 -0.59 3.66 11.00
C ASP A 49 0.35 2.51 10.59
N PRO A 50 1.06 2.59 9.44
CA PRO A 50 1.98 1.56 8.99
C PRO A 50 3.13 1.28 9.96
N ALA A 51 3.51 2.24 10.82
CA ALA A 51 4.53 2.01 11.85
C ALA A 51 4.10 0.93 12.86
N GLN A 52 2.80 0.62 12.94
CA GLN A 52 2.23 -0.42 13.80
C GLN A 52 2.03 -1.75 13.07
N PHE A 53 2.19 -1.80 11.76
CA PHE A 53 2.07 -3.03 10.99
C PHE A 53 3.14 -4.05 11.41
N SER A 54 2.76 -5.32 11.40
CA SER A 54 3.64 -6.45 11.73
C SER A 54 4.92 -6.45 10.89
N GLU A 55 4.82 -6.08 9.62
CA GLU A 55 5.93 -5.89 8.69
C GLU A 55 7.04 -4.99 9.26
N ILE A 56 6.66 -3.85 9.85
CA ILE A 56 7.62 -2.85 10.34
C ILE A 56 7.99 -3.12 11.79
N LYS A 57 7.00 -3.47 12.62
CA LYS A 57 7.17 -3.67 14.05
C LYS A 57 8.09 -4.83 14.39
N PHE A 58 8.04 -5.91 13.58
CA PHE A 58 8.81 -7.13 13.81
C PHE A 58 9.92 -7.37 12.78
N SER A 59 10.23 -6.37 11.95
CA SER A 59 11.29 -6.47 10.97
C SER A 59 12.68 -6.56 11.60
N GLY A 60 13.53 -7.42 11.07
CA GLY A 60 14.97 -7.45 11.39
C GLY A 60 15.74 -6.26 10.82
N ASN A 61 15.18 -5.58 9.81
CA ASN A 61 15.68 -4.31 9.26
C ASN A 61 14.52 -3.36 9.05
N ARG A 62 14.22 -2.56 10.08
CA ARG A 62 13.10 -1.62 10.07
C ARG A 62 13.25 -0.57 8.98
N TRP A 63 14.44 -0.05 8.76
CA TRP A 63 14.71 0.97 7.76
C TRP A 63 14.30 0.49 6.36
N GLU A 64 14.72 -0.71 5.96
CA GLU A 64 14.35 -1.31 4.67
C GLU A 64 12.85 -1.59 4.56
N SER A 65 12.21 -2.03 5.65
CA SER A 65 10.78 -2.32 5.66
C SER A 65 9.93 -1.07 5.48
N GLU A 66 10.42 0.10 5.88
CA GLU A 66 9.75 1.38 5.75
C GLU A 66 9.85 1.99 4.34
N GLN A 67 10.84 1.57 3.53
CA GLN A 67 11.11 2.19 2.24
C GLN A 67 10.02 1.97 1.19
N GLY A 68 9.82 2.99 0.35
CA GLY A 68 8.97 2.93 -0.83
C GLY A 68 7.51 3.29 -0.58
N THR A 69 6.63 2.77 -1.43
CA THR A 69 5.20 3.09 -1.49
C THR A 69 4.31 1.86 -1.38
N TRP A 70 4.85 0.74 -0.92
CA TRP A 70 4.21 -0.57 -1.00
C TRP A 70 2.82 -0.64 -0.33
N VAL A 71 2.54 0.13 0.72
CA VAL A 71 1.18 0.22 1.32
C VAL A 71 0.21 0.85 0.34
N VAL A 72 0.60 1.97 -0.26
CA VAL A 72 -0.22 2.69 -1.24
C VAL A 72 -0.44 1.85 -2.50
N ASP A 73 0.60 1.16 -2.96
CA ASP A 73 0.54 0.33 -4.18
C ASP A 73 -0.36 -0.89 -3.96
N LEU A 74 -0.30 -1.50 -2.78
CA LEU A 74 -1.19 -2.59 -2.41
C LEU A 74 -2.64 -2.12 -2.23
N ALA A 75 -2.84 -0.95 -1.62
CA ALA A 75 -4.17 -0.35 -1.48
C ALA A 75 -4.81 -0.03 -2.84
N ARG A 76 -4.04 0.49 -3.79
CA ARG A 76 -4.51 0.74 -5.18
C ARG A 76 -4.90 -0.57 -5.85
N TYR A 77 -4.03 -1.56 -5.79
CA TYR A 77 -4.32 -2.88 -6.35
C TYR A 77 -5.62 -3.45 -5.79
N LEU A 78 -5.79 -3.41 -4.46
CA LEU A 78 -6.99 -3.90 -3.78
C LEU A 78 -8.24 -3.13 -4.22
N ARG A 79 -8.16 -1.80 -4.34
CA ARG A 79 -9.25 -0.96 -4.83
C ARG A 79 -9.69 -1.38 -6.24
N ASP A 80 -8.72 -1.52 -7.14
CA ASP A 80 -8.97 -1.80 -8.55
C ASP A 80 -9.57 -3.20 -8.73
N GLU A 81 -9.04 -4.20 -8.01
CA GLU A 81 -9.53 -5.58 -8.05
C GLU A 81 -10.92 -5.75 -7.38
N ALA A 82 -11.17 -5.04 -6.28
CA ALA A 82 -12.48 -5.05 -5.64
C ALA A 82 -13.53 -4.36 -6.53
N GLY A 83 -13.16 -3.25 -7.17
CA GLY A 83 -14.04 -2.52 -8.08
C GLY A 83 -14.54 -3.33 -9.25
N GLN A 84 -13.71 -4.25 -9.78
CA GLN A 84 -14.10 -5.17 -10.86
C GLN A 84 -15.12 -6.24 -10.43
N ARG A 85 -15.29 -6.49 -9.12
CA ARG A 85 -16.15 -7.52 -8.56
C ARG A 85 -17.49 -7.01 -8.05
N LEU A 86 -17.59 -5.69 -7.81
CA LEU A 86 -18.83 -5.07 -7.36
C LEU A 86 -19.89 -5.04 -8.46
N ALA A 87 -21.12 -5.37 -8.11
CA ALA A 87 -22.25 -5.16 -8.98
C ALA A 87 -22.56 -3.65 -9.13
N ARG A 88 -23.33 -3.30 -10.16
CA ARG A 88 -23.70 -1.91 -10.43
C ARG A 88 -24.41 -1.28 -9.24
N GLY A 89 -23.92 -0.12 -8.80
CA GLY A 89 -24.48 0.64 -7.67
C GLY A 89 -24.04 0.17 -6.29
N GLN A 90 -23.29 -0.95 -6.19
CA GLN A 90 -22.66 -1.32 -4.92
C GLN A 90 -21.43 -0.46 -4.64
N THR A 91 -21.14 -0.30 -3.35
CA THR A 91 -19.90 0.36 -2.87
C THR A 91 -19.21 -0.51 -1.83
N MET A 92 -17.89 -0.35 -1.71
CA MET A 92 -17.09 -1.08 -0.73
C MET A 92 -16.12 -0.15 -0.02
N ASP A 93 -16.14 -0.18 1.30
CA ASP A 93 -15.17 0.47 2.16
C ASP A 93 -14.22 -0.57 2.75
N VAL A 94 -12.90 -0.40 2.60
CA VAL A 94 -11.87 -1.29 3.16
C VAL A 94 -10.93 -0.51 4.05
N THR A 95 -10.66 -1.04 5.24
CA THR A 95 -9.63 -0.53 6.15
C THR A 95 -8.60 -1.63 6.42
N ILE A 96 -7.39 -1.45 5.91
CA ILE A 96 -6.27 -2.35 6.22
C ILE A 96 -5.74 -1.99 7.60
N THR A 97 -5.70 -2.96 8.52
CA THR A 97 -5.29 -2.76 9.90
C THR A 97 -3.93 -3.36 10.23
N ASP A 98 -3.47 -4.34 9.44
CA ASP A 98 -2.14 -4.94 9.56
C ASP A 98 -1.69 -5.54 8.24
N ILE A 99 -0.39 -5.48 7.98
CA ILE A 99 0.29 -6.18 6.88
C ILE A 99 1.59 -6.76 7.42
N ASP A 100 1.88 -8.02 7.06
CA ASP A 100 3.16 -8.71 7.22
C ASP A 100 3.50 -9.31 5.86
N ARG A 101 4.49 -8.76 5.18
CA ARG A 101 4.84 -9.14 3.80
C ARG A 101 5.56 -10.49 3.77
N ALA A 102 5.44 -11.18 2.64
CA ALA A 102 6.15 -12.44 2.41
C ALA A 102 7.66 -12.27 2.57
N GLY A 103 8.28 -13.20 3.28
CA GLY A 103 9.71 -13.12 3.59
C GLY A 103 10.01 -12.17 4.73
N ARG A 104 11.28 -12.15 5.16
CA ARG A 104 11.74 -11.34 6.29
C ARG A 104 13.16 -10.85 6.10
N TYR A 105 13.50 -9.71 6.71
CA TYR A 105 14.88 -9.31 6.93
C TYR A 105 15.40 -10.07 8.16
N GLU A 106 16.23 -11.07 7.94
CA GLU A 106 16.80 -11.87 9.02
C GLU A 106 18.06 -11.19 9.58
N PRO A 107 18.26 -11.19 10.91
CA PRO A 107 19.54 -10.82 11.49
C PRO A 107 20.57 -11.85 11.06
N VAL A 108 21.41 -11.51 10.07
CA VAL A 108 22.44 -12.39 9.56
C VAL A 108 23.80 -12.00 10.11
N VAL A 109 24.67 -13.00 10.25
CA VAL A 109 26.04 -12.85 10.75
C VAL A 109 26.89 -11.95 9.84
N ARG A 110 26.52 -11.78 8.55
CA ARG A 110 27.22 -10.93 7.59
C ARG A 110 26.47 -9.64 7.34
N ALA A 111 27.06 -8.52 7.70
CA ALA A 111 26.48 -7.17 7.52
C ALA A 111 26.02 -6.90 6.07
N ALA A 112 26.72 -7.44 5.06
CA ALA A 112 26.39 -7.24 3.65
C ALA A 112 25.06 -7.88 3.18
N MET A 113 24.37 -8.64 4.03
CA MET A 113 23.09 -9.30 3.69
C MET A 113 21.90 -8.79 4.50
N GLN A 114 22.09 -7.79 5.35
CA GLN A 114 21.01 -7.26 6.21
C GLN A 114 19.90 -6.56 5.42
N ASP A 115 20.22 -6.08 4.21
CA ASP A 115 19.30 -5.36 3.34
C ASP A 115 18.57 -6.30 2.36
N ILE A 116 18.81 -7.63 2.49
CA ILE A 116 18.18 -8.62 1.62
C ILE A 116 17.00 -9.26 2.33
N ARG A 117 15.82 -9.17 1.74
CA ARG A 117 14.62 -9.87 2.20
C ARG A 117 14.71 -11.35 1.84
N ILE A 118 14.70 -12.21 2.85
CA ILE A 118 14.76 -13.66 2.69
C ILE A 118 13.34 -14.22 2.63
N VAL A 119 13.00 -14.85 1.50
CA VAL A 119 11.69 -15.47 1.29
C VAL A 119 11.79 -16.96 1.60
N LYS A 120 11.08 -17.42 2.64
CA LYS A 120 10.98 -18.81 3.08
C LYS A 120 9.53 -19.17 3.38
N ASP A 121 9.20 -20.44 3.33
CA ASP A 121 7.86 -20.99 3.63
C ASP A 121 7.33 -20.63 5.03
N ILE A 122 8.24 -20.45 5.98
CA ILE A 122 7.92 -20.04 7.36
C ILE A 122 7.53 -18.55 7.50
N TYR A 123 7.70 -17.75 6.44
CA TYR A 123 7.36 -16.32 6.42
C TYR A 123 6.24 -16.02 5.40
N PRO A 124 5.03 -16.57 5.59
CA PRO A 124 3.93 -16.33 4.68
C PRO A 124 3.43 -14.89 4.76
N PRO A 125 2.88 -14.34 3.66
CA PRO A 125 2.22 -13.05 3.67
C PRO A 125 0.96 -13.11 4.54
N ARG A 126 0.70 -12.04 5.28
CA ARG A 126 -0.48 -11.87 6.13
C ARG A 126 -1.07 -10.48 5.94
N MET A 127 -2.37 -10.39 6.07
CA MET A 127 -3.07 -9.11 6.06
C MET A 127 -4.29 -9.21 6.98
N THR A 128 -4.51 -8.19 7.79
CA THR A 128 -5.76 -8.01 8.53
C THR A 128 -6.46 -6.77 7.98
N LEU A 129 -7.74 -6.92 7.68
CA LEU A 129 -8.56 -5.82 7.16
C LEU A 129 -9.98 -5.91 7.69
N ARG A 130 -10.66 -4.76 7.69
CA ARG A 130 -12.12 -4.66 7.86
C ARG A 130 -12.72 -4.17 6.57
N PHE A 131 -13.92 -4.63 6.26
CA PHE A 131 -14.63 -4.19 5.07
C PHE A 131 -16.13 -4.05 5.33
N VAL A 132 -16.77 -3.22 4.53
CA VAL A 132 -18.21 -3.05 4.46
C VAL A 132 -18.59 -2.94 3.00
N VAL A 133 -19.53 -3.76 2.53
CA VAL A 133 -20.14 -3.66 1.20
C VAL A 133 -21.58 -3.21 1.35
N LYS A 134 -21.97 -2.20 0.58
CA LYS A 134 -23.34 -1.63 0.57
C LYS A 134 -23.95 -1.79 -0.80
N GLY A 135 -25.26 -2.02 -0.82
CA GLY A 135 -26.08 -2.00 -2.03
C GLY A 135 -26.36 -0.59 -2.54
N ALA A 136 -27.00 -0.50 -3.70
CA ALA A 136 -27.40 0.78 -4.31
C ALA A 136 -28.36 1.59 -3.44
N ASP A 137 -29.10 0.95 -2.56
CA ASP A 137 -30.01 1.52 -1.56
C ASP A 137 -29.31 1.93 -0.26
N GLY A 138 -27.98 1.69 -0.16
CA GLY A 138 -27.18 1.96 1.03
C GLY A 138 -27.28 0.88 2.12
N GLN A 139 -28.03 -0.21 1.92
CA GLN A 139 -28.07 -1.31 2.88
C GLN A 139 -26.73 -2.03 2.91
N VAL A 140 -26.31 -2.46 4.11
CA VAL A 140 -25.10 -3.30 4.28
C VAL A 140 -25.42 -4.71 3.79
N LEU A 141 -24.70 -5.15 2.77
CA LEU A 141 -24.81 -6.48 2.18
C LEU A 141 -23.85 -7.48 2.83
N ALA A 142 -22.66 -6.99 3.20
CA ALA A 142 -21.64 -7.76 3.90
C ALA A 142 -20.72 -6.84 4.67
N GLU A 143 -20.26 -7.30 5.83
CA GLU A 143 -19.23 -6.61 6.61
C GLU A 143 -18.43 -7.59 7.45
N GLY A 144 -17.29 -7.19 7.91
CA GLY A 144 -16.52 -7.97 8.86
C GLY A 144 -15.04 -7.66 8.90
N GLU A 145 -14.35 -8.39 9.76
CA GLU A 145 -12.89 -8.42 9.82
C GLU A 145 -12.39 -9.72 9.19
N ARG A 146 -11.31 -9.64 8.44
CA ARG A 146 -10.64 -10.80 7.85
C ARG A 146 -9.17 -10.81 8.23
N LYS A 147 -8.70 -11.97 8.70
CA LYS A 147 -7.28 -12.26 8.95
C LYS A 147 -6.82 -13.23 7.89
N LEU A 148 -6.11 -12.70 6.92
CA LEU A 148 -5.67 -13.44 5.75
C LEU A 148 -4.26 -13.98 5.96
N VAL A 149 -4.00 -15.18 5.47
CA VAL A 149 -2.67 -15.79 5.41
C VAL A 149 -2.62 -16.76 4.23
N ASP A 150 -1.51 -16.77 3.49
CA ASP A 150 -1.26 -17.74 2.42
C ASP A 150 -0.03 -18.58 2.76
N HIS A 151 -0.24 -19.76 3.36
CA HIS A 151 0.84 -20.71 3.66
C HIS A 151 1.39 -21.40 2.39
N GLY A 152 0.64 -21.37 1.30
CA GLY A 152 1.04 -21.96 0.01
C GLY A 152 1.68 -20.95 -0.97
N PHE A 153 2.07 -19.77 -0.52
CA PHE A 153 2.47 -18.65 -1.36
C PHE A 153 3.69 -18.92 -2.28
N LEU A 154 4.54 -19.88 -1.93
CA LEU A 154 5.66 -20.32 -2.77
C LEU A 154 5.26 -21.30 -3.88
N THR A 155 4.01 -21.78 -3.86
CA THR A 155 3.48 -22.69 -4.88
C THR A 155 2.52 -21.93 -5.81
N GLY A 156 2.61 -22.15 -7.12
CA GLY A 156 1.69 -21.57 -8.09
C GLY A 156 2.34 -20.65 -9.12
N THR A 157 1.52 -20.07 -9.99
CA THR A 157 1.95 -19.36 -11.21
C THR A 157 2.65 -18.02 -10.97
N ASN A 158 2.42 -17.39 -9.82
CA ASN A 158 2.94 -16.05 -9.53
C ASN A 158 4.39 -16.03 -9.01
N VAL A 159 4.99 -17.21 -8.79
CA VAL A 159 6.36 -17.34 -8.25
C VAL A 159 7.40 -16.68 -9.17
N ASN A 160 7.15 -16.68 -10.48
CA ASN A 160 8.06 -16.13 -11.49
C ASN A 160 7.80 -14.63 -11.81
N SER A 161 6.87 -13.98 -11.12
CA SER A 161 6.61 -12.54 -11.30
C SER A 161 7.72 -11.70 -10.67
N ASN A 162 8.15 -10.64 -11.37
CA ASN A 162 9.10 -9.66 -10.85
C ASN A 162 8.44 -8.63 -9.90
N ASP A 163 7.12 -8.72 -9.67
CA ASP A 163 6.41 -7.83 -8.76
C ASP A 163 6.79 -8.15 -7.31
N SER A 164 7.31 -7.17 -6.61
CA SER A 164 7.70 -7.30 -5.20
C SER A 164 6.53 -7.53 -4.26
N LEU A 165 5.30 -7.23 -4.69
CA LEU A 165 4.04 -7.41 -3.94
C LEU A 165 3.20 -8.58 -4.45
N ARG A 166 3.74 -9.44 -5.30
CA ARG A 166 2.99 -10.54 -5.95
C ARG A 166 2.27 -11.46 -4.96
N TYR A 167 2.84 -11.68 -3.80
CA TYR A 167 2.28 -12.57 -2.78
C TYR A 167 1.11 -11.92 -2.03
N GLU A 168 1.25 -10.65 -1.66
CA GLU A 168 0.21 -9.85 -1.00
C GLU A 168 -0.97 -9.57 -1.95
N LYS A 169 -0.68 -9.33 -3.22
CA LYS A 169 -1.69 -9.20 -4.28
C LYS A 169 -2.49 -10.49 -4.45
N ARG A 170 -1.80 -11.62 -4.57
CA ARG A 170 -2.45 -12.93 -4.63
C ARG A 170 -3.32 -13.21 -3.38
N LEU A 171 -2.82 -12.87 -2.20
CA LEU A 171 -3.57 -13.00 -0.95
C LEU A 171 -4.88 -12.20 -0.99
N SER A 172 -4.82 -10.97 -1.54
CA SER A 172 -5.97 -10.09 -1.74
C SER A 172 -6.97 -10.67 -2.75
N ASP A 173 -6.48 -11.19 -3.88
CA ASP A 173 -7.32 -11.83 -4.93
C ASP A 173 -8.05 -13.04 -4.39
N ASP A 174 -7.35 -13.89 -3.62
CA ASP A 174 -7.91 -15.09 -3.03
C ASP A 174 -8.99 -14.76 -2.00
N TRP A 175 -8.80 -13.68 -1.23
CA TRP A 175 -9.82 -13.17 -0.33
C TRP A 175 -11.04 -12.66 -1.09
N LEU A 176 -10.85 -11.73 -2.03
CA LEU A 176 -11.94 -11.15 -2.82
C LEU A 176 -12.73 -12.24 -3.54
N ARG A 177 -12.05 -13.22 -4.16
CA ARG A 177 -12.71 -14.32 -4.84
C ARG A 177 -13.59 -15.14 -3.89
N ARG A 178 -13.11 -15.46 -2.68
CA ARG A 178 -13.91 -16.20 -1.68
C ARG A 178 -15.08 -15.35 -1.18
N GLU A 179 -14.83 -14.10 -0.81
CA GLU A 179 -15.85 -13.21 -0.25
C GLU A 179 -17.02 -13.02 -1.22
N PHE A 180 -16.71 -12.76 -2.50
CA PHE A 180 -17.75 -12.55 -3.50
C PHE A 180 -18.40 -13.83 -4.01
N LYS A 181 -17.71 -14.99 -3.97
CA LYS A 181 -18.29 -16.28 -4.35
C LYS A 181 -19.23 -16.82 -3.27
N ASP A 182 -18.82 -16.71 -2.01
CA ASP A 182 -19.50 -17.36 -0.89
C ASP A 182 -20.68 -16.52 -0.35
N ASN A 183 -20.76 -15.25 -0.77
CA ASN A 183 -21.80 -14.31 -0.33
C ASN A 183 -22.79 -14.01 -1.47
N ALA A 184 -23.91 -14.73 -1.51
CA ALA A 184 -24.94 -14.57 -2.53
C ALA A 184 -25.54 -13.16 -2.60
N ALA A 185 -25.55 -12.41 -1.48
CA ALA A 185 -26.01 -11.02 -1.45
C ALA A 185 -25.11 -10.09 -2.26
N LEU A 186 -23.81 -10.40 -2.42
CA LEU A 186 -22.87 -9.61 -3.21
C LEU A 186 -22.96 -9.89 -4.71
N THR A 187 -23.48 -11.06 -5.10
CA THR A 187 -23.60 -11.48 -6.50
C THR A 187 -25.00 -11.29 -7.07
N ALA A 188 -26.01 -11.02 -6.22
CA ALA A 188 -27.35 -10.74 -6.68
C ALA A 188 -27.38 -9.41 -7.42
N THR A 189 -27.65 -9.47 -8.73
CA THR A 189 -27.97 -8.28 -9.54
C THR A 189 -29.40 -7.89 -9.24
N PRO A 190 -29.70 -6.60 -8.96
CA PRO A 190 -31.06 -6.13 -8.73
C PRO A 190 -31.94 -6.25 -9.98
#